data_efd3d1cbf7b3b6917fd087808e29565b
#
_entry.id   efd3d1cbf7b3b6917fd087808e29565b
#
_cell.length_a   1.000
_cell.length_b   1.000
_cell.length_c   1.000
_cell.angle_alpha   90.00
_cell.angle_beta   90.00
_cell.angle_gamma   90.00
#
_symmetry.space_group_name_H-M   'P 1'
#
loop_
_entity.id
_entity.type
_entity.pdbx_description
1 polymer ?
#
loop_
_entity_poly.entity_id
_entity_poly.type
_entity_poly.pdbx_seq_one_letter_code
_entity_poly.pdbx_strand_id
1 'polypeptide(L)' 'MIGSKVKLDKGLLRRIEKYAKTAGYSSREEFITHAVEKELAFLEDASSEEEIRTRLRGLGYIS' A
#
# COMPACT_ATOMS: atom_id res chain seq x y z
N MET A 1 -14.32 9.66 -10.70
CA MET A 1 -13.57 9.22 -9.57
C MET A 1 -13.49 10.29 -8.49
N ILE A 2 -13.62 9.89 -7.30
CA ILE A 2 -13.56 10.83 -6.21
C ILE A 2 -12.12 11.20 -5.95
N GLY A 3 -11.85 12.48 -5.94
CA GLY A 3 -10.51 12.94 -5.70
C GLY A 3 -10.15 12.95 -4.24
N SER A 4 -9.83 11.80 -3.71
CA SER A 4 -9.24 11.74 -2.39
C SER A 4 -7.80 12.16 -2.49
N LYS A 5 -7.42 13.16 -1.72
CA LYS A 5 -6.03 13.58 -1.66
C LYS A 5 -5.38 12.97 -0.45
N VAL A 6 -4.47 12.05 -0.70
CA VAL A 6 -3.67 11.45 0.35
C VAL A 6 -2.32 12.15 0.35
N LYS A 7 -1.99 12.78 1.47
CA LYS A 7 -0.70 13.43 1.61
C LYS A 7 0.30 12.48 2.25
N LEU A 8 1.41 12.31 1.57
CA LEU A 8 2.49 11.49 2.09
C LEU A 8 3.64 12.36 2.57
N ASP A 9 4.27 11.94 3.63
CA ASP A 9 5.44 12.62 4.17
C ASP A 9 6.56 12.69 3.14
N LYS A 10 7.31 13.79 3.15
CA LYS A 10 8.39 13.99 2.18
C LYS A 10 9.46 12.91 2.28
N GLY A 11 9.77 12.47 3.49
CA GLY A 11 10.75 11.40 3.66
C GLY A 11 10.27 10.10 3.07
N LEU A 12 8.99 9.81 3.24
CA LEU A 12 8.39 8.63 2.66
C LEU A 12 8.40 8.70 1.14
N LEU A 13 8.07 9.86 0.59
CA LEU A 13 8.09 10.05 -0.86
C LEU A 13 9.47 9.82 -1.44
N ARG A 14 10.52 10.27 -0.76
CA ARG A 14 11.88 10.03 -1.23
C ARG A 14 12.23 8.56 -1.25
N ARG A 15 11.82 7.84 -0.24
CA ARG A 15 12.05 6.40 -0.17
C ARG A 15 11.31 5.69 -1.30
N ILE A 16 10.07 6.11 -1.54
CA ILE A 16 9.27 5.55 -2.63
C ILE A 16 9.95 5.79 -3.96
N GLU A 17 10.41 7.02 -4.20
CA GLU A 17 11.08 7.35 -5.46
C GLU A 17 12.32 6.50 -5.69
N LYS A 18 13.09 6.32 -4.63
CA LYS A 18 14.31 5.52 -4.72
C LYS A 18 13.99 4.09 -5.17
N TYR A 19 13.04 3.47 -4.53
CA TYR A 19 12.73 2.07 -4.82
C TYR A 19 11.93 1.90 -6.10
N ALA A 20 11.10 2.90 -6.43
CA ALA A 20 10.39 2.87 -7.70
C ALA A 20 11.36 2.89 -8.87
N LYS A 21 12.39 3.74 -8.79
CA LYS A 21 13.42 3.79 -9.82
C LYS A 21 14.19 2.48 -9.94
N THR A 22 14.60 1.96 -8.79
CA THR A 22 15.36 0.72 -8.76
C THR A 22 14.57 -0.44 -9.36
N ALA A 23 13.25 -0.45 -9.10
CA ALA A 23 12.39 -1.50 -9.59
C ALA A 23 11.95 -1.32 -11.05
N GLY A 24 12.28 -0.17 -11.65
CA GLY A 24 11.94 0.08 -13.05
C GLY A 24 10.56 0.63 -13.29
N TYR A 25 9.92 1.18 -12.27
CA TYR A 25 8.61 1.81 -12.46
C TYR A 25 8.76 3.13 -13.21
N SER A 26 7.77 3.45 -14.01
CA SER A 26 7.81 4.69 -14.78
C SER A 26 7.51 5.92 -13.92
N SER A 27 6.85 5.73 -12.77
CA SER A 27 6.54 6.83 -11.88
C SER A 27 6.36 6.30 -10.46
N ARG A 28 6.49 7.23 -9.49
CA ARG A 28 6.24 6.85 -8.09
C ARG A 28 4.78 6.52 -7.86
N GLU A 29 3.87 7.16 -8.60
CA GLU A 29 2.44 6.88 -8.50
C GLU A 29 2.15 5.43 -8.90
N GLU A 30 2.80 4.97 -9.94
CA GLU A 30 2.64 3.59 -10.38
C GLU A 30 3.12 2.61 -9.32
N PHE A 31 4.25 2.92 -8.70
CA PHE A 31 4.78 2.09 -7.62
C PHE A 31 3.83 2.05 -6.44
N ILE A 32 3.32 3.22 -6.04
CA ILE A 32 2.40 3.32 -4.91
C ILE A 32 1.12 2.52 -5.19
N THR A 33 0.56 2.69 -6.38
CA THR A 33 -0.65 1.96 -6.77
C THR A 33 -0.42 0.47 -6.69
N HIS A 34 0.69 0.00 -7.23
CA HIS A 34 1.00 -1.43 -7.24
C HIS A 34 1.16 -1.97 -5.82
N ALA A 35 1.86 -1.22 -4.96
CA ALA A 35 2.07 -1.64 -3.58
C ALA A 35 0.77 -1.72 -2.80
N VAL A 36 -0.11 -0.72 -3.00
CA VAL A 36 -1.39 -0.70 -2.32
C VAL A 36 -2.27 -1.83 -2.82
N GLU A 37 -2.26 -2.09 -4.12
CA GLU A 37 -3.06 -3.18 -4.69
C GLU A 37 -2.63 -4.54 -4.17
N LYS A 38 -1.33 -4.73 -3.99
CA LYS A 38 -0.82 -5.98 -3.42
C LYS A 38 -1.32 -6.16 -1.99
N GLU A 39 -1.28 -5.09 -1.22
CA GLU A 39 -1.74 -5.15 0.16
C GLU A 39 -3.23 -5.43 0.22
N LEU A 40 -4.01 -4.76 -0.62
CA LEU A 40 -5.45 -4.97 -0.68
C LEU A 40 -5.79 -6.39 -1.11
N ALA A 41 -5.06 -6.93 -2.08
CA ALA A 41 -5.31 -8.29 -2.54
C ALA A 41 -5.10 -9.29 -1.40
N PHE A 42 -4.08 -9.07 -0.58
CA PHE A 42 -3.82 -9.92 0.57
C PHE A 42 -4.99 -9.88 1.56
N LEU A 43 -5.54 -8.69 1.79
CA LEU A 43 -6.65 -8.54 2.72
C LEU A 43 -7.96 -9.06 2.14
N GLU A 44 -8.18 -8.84 0.85
CA GLU A 44 -9.41 -9.23 0.19
C GLU A 44 -9.51 -10.74 -0.02
N ASP A 45 -8.37 -11.43 0.05
CA ASP A 45 -8.35 -12.88 -0.04
C ASP A 45 -8.88 -13.53 1.24
N ALA A 46 -9.08 -12.77 2.30
CA ALA A 46 -9.60 -13.29 3.55
C ALA A 46 -11.07 -13.67 3.38
N SER A 47 -11.47 -14.79 3.98
CA SER A 47 -12.81 -15.34 3.78
C SER A 47 -13.84 -14.78 4.77
N SER A 48 -13.40 -14.07 5.80
CA SER A 48 -14.30 -13.53 6.81
C SER A 48 -13.72 -12.26 7.40
N GLU A 49 -14.59 -11.50 8.06
CA GLU A 49 -14.15 -10.27 8.72
C GLU A 49 -13.15 -10.56 9.81
N GLU A 50 -13.32 -11.66 10.50
CA GLU A 50 -12.39 -12.05 11.56
C GLU A 50 -11.01 -12.35 10.98
N GLU A 51 -10.97 -13.00 9.83
CA GLU A 51 -9.71 -13.28 9.17
C GLU A 51 -9.05 -11.99 8.69
N ILE A 52 -9.85 -11.03 8.21
CA ILE A 52 -9.33 -9.73 7.83
C ILE A 52 -8.66 -9.06 9.02
N ARG A 53 -9.30 -9.11 10.18
CA ARG A 53 -8.72 -8.53 11.39
C ARG A 53 -7.42 -9.21 11.78
N THR A 54 -7.38 -10.53 11.65
CA THR A 54 -6.18 -11.28 11.97
C THR A 54 -5.02 -10.85 11.07
N ARG A 55 -5.27 -10.69 9.78
CA ARG A 55 -4.25 -10.25 8.84
C ARG A 55 -3.81 -8.83 9.11
N LEU A 56 -4.77 -7.94 9.40
CA LEU A 56 -4.44 -6.55 9.74
C LEU A 56 -3.59 -6.47 11.01
N ARG A 57 -3.89 -7.32 11.96
CA ARG A 57 -3.11 -7.38 13.21
C ARG A 57 -1.70 -7.87 12.94
N GLY A 58 -1.57 -8.88 12.09
CA GLY A 58 -0.27 -9.40 11.71
C GLY A 58 0.58 -8.39 10.96
N LEU A 59 -0.07 -7.48 10.22
CA LEU A 59 0.62 -6.42 9.50
C LEU A 59 0.88 -5.18 10.34
N GLY A 60 0.29 -5.13 11.55
CA GLY A 60 0.52 -4.01 12.45
C GLY A 60 -0.45 -2.85 12.29
N TYR A 61 -1.52 -3.02 11.53
CA TYR A 61 -2.49 -1.95 11.33
C TYR A 61 -3.45 -1.80 12.51
N ILE A 62 -3.69 -2.90 13.24
CA ILE A 62 -4.55 -2.87 14.42
C ILE A 62 -3.91 -3.72 15.52
N SER A 63 -4.35 -3.49 16.77
CA SER A 63 -3.81 -4.22 17.92
C SER A 63 -4.58 -5.48 18.21
#